data_673748d02df9e227078b3c60e9e3f74e
#
_entry.id   673748d02df9e227078b3c60e9e3f74e
#
_cell.length_a   1.000
_cell.length_b   1.000
_cell.length_c   1.000
_cell.angle_alpha   90.00
_cell.angle_beta   90.00
_cell.angle_gamma   90.00
#
_symmetry.space_group_name_H-M   'P 1'
#
loop_
_entity.id
_entity.type
_entity.pdbx_description
1 polymer ?
#
loop_
_entity_poly.entity_id
_entity_poly.type
_entity_poly.pdbx_seq_one_letter_code
_entity_poly.pdbx_strand_id
1 'polypeptide(L)'
;MAIRRTRSLKRRLDNDEAYKTSYVAQMEKYTDKGYAERVPVSQLDRKDGRVWLMPHHSVRHPVKQKDRVVFDLKARHRGTSLNEHLMQGPDLTNSLTGVLLHFREGQHAITADVQEMFHQVKVPEEDRDCLYLWWPEGVTSKKLQVFRMTSHVFGARSSPSVVNFCLLKTALDFRSMYNEEASNSIRRNFYVDNLLKAMDDEEECIKLTRDLINLCRDGGFRLNQWTSSSKQILAAIPREERDDSVAVLDLNKDELPTERALGIHWNMSIDVFTFRIVLKDMPFNRRGVLSVVASIFDPLGYLSPVTLIAKILLQEMCRRKLSWDERMSADELVRWKTWLAQLPQLEEFQLRRSFILPDFGDVDTPSAAPLCRRKSDRLWCSLLLACSWCQRKDSLHSRHRTGESRPSEKDHHPSS
;
A
#
# COMPACT_ATOMS: atom_id res chain seq x y z
N MET A 1 2.01 -3.38 -34.54
CA MET A 1 1.62 -4.10 -33.33
C MET A 1 0.52 -3.32 -32.59
N ALA A 2 0.67 -2.04 -32.26
CA ALA A 2 -0.34 -1.22 -31.58
C ALA A 2 -1.70 -1.23 -32.31
N ILE A 3 -1.79 -0.97 -33.62
CA ILE A 3 -3.05 -1.01 -34.40
C ILE A 3 -3.78 -2.35 -34.25
N ARG A 4 -3.06 -3.48 -34.25
CA ARG A 4 -3.67 -4.81 -34.08
C ARG A 4 -4.29 -4.95 -32.69
N ARG A 5 -3.62 -4.46 -31.65
CA ARG A 5 -4.15 -4.47 -30.27
C ARG A 5 -5.34 -3.53 -30.12
N THR A 6 -5.30 -2.35 -30.74
CA THR A 6 -6.45 -1.42 -30.77
C THR A 6 -7.67 -2.04 -31.44
N ARG A 7 -7.50 -2.81 -32.53
CA ARG A 7 -8.59 -3.56 -33.15
C ARG A 7 -9.14 -4.66 -32.23
N SER A 8 -8.28 -5.34 -31.47
CA SER A 8 -8.70 -6.34 -30.49
C SER A 8 -9.46 -5.71 -29.32
N LEU A 9 -8.99 -4.56 -28.84
CA LEU A 9 -9.69 -3.75 -27.84
C LEU A 9 -11.09 -3.34 -28.33
N LYS A 10 -11.20 -2.86 -29.56
CA LYS A 10 -12.49 -2.51 -30.15
C LYS A 10 -13.50 -3.65 -30.10
N ARG A 11 -13.09 -4.86 -30.49
CA ARG A 11 -13.98 -6.04 -30.44
C ARG A 11 -14.51 -6.31 -29.04
N ARG A 12 -13.66 -6.12 -28.01
CA ARG A 12 -14.06 -6.27 -26.60
C ARG A 12 -15.05 -5.19 -26.19
N LEU A 13 -14.79 -3.94 -26.58
CA LEU A 13 -15.67 -2.80 -26.31
C LEU A 13 -17.03 -2.94 -27.02
N ASP A 14 -17.05 -3.52 -28.21
CA ASP A 14 -18.31 -3.77 -28.96
C ASP A 14 -19.16 -4.88 -28.30
N ASN A 15 -18.56 -5.79 -27.53
CA ASN A 15 -19.23 -6.94 -26.89
C ASN A 15 -19.59 -6.71 -25.41
N ASP A 16 -19.05 -5.66 -24.76
CA ASP A 16 -19.26 -5.39 -23.33
C ASP A 16 -19.49 -3.90 -23.12
N GLU A 17 -20.78 -3.52 -23.00
CA GLU A 17 -21.21 -2.12 -22.89
C GLU A 17 -20.74 -1.48 -21.55
N ALA A 18 -20.74 -2.24 -20.45
CA ALA A 18 -20.27 -1.74 -19.16
C ALA A 18 -18.76 -1.44 -19.19
N TYR A 19 -18.00 -2.36 -19.80
CA TYR A 19 -16.56 -2.17 -20.00
C TYR A 19 -16.28 -0.97 -20.93
N LYS A 20 -17.07 -0.80 -21.98
CA LYS A 20 -16.97 0.31 -22.93
C LYS A 20 -17.22 1.65 -22.24
N THR A 21 -18.32 1.77 -21.49
CA THR A 21 -18.68 3.01 -20.77
C THR A 21 -17.56 3.40 -19.80
N SER A 22 -17.07 2.46 -19.01
CA SER A 22 -15.98 2.71 -18.07
C SER A 22 -14.67 3.09 -18.77
N TYR A 23 -14.32 2.42 -19.88
CA TYR A 23 -13.14 2.75 -20.67
C TYR A 23 -13.22 4.16 -21.30
N VAL A 24 -14.35 4.51 -21.91
CA VAL A 24 -14.53 5.82 -22.55
C VAL A 24 -14.43 6.93 -21.52
N ALA A 25 -15.10 6.80 -20.37
CA ALA A 25 -15.01 7.78 -19.28
C ALA A 25 -13.56 8.00 -18.78
N GLN A 26 -12.74 6.92 -18.73
CA GLN A 26 -11.33 7.07 -18.36
C GLN A 26 -10.50 7.79 -19.44
N MET A 27 -10.77 7.56 -20.71
CA MET A 27 -10.04 8.20 -21.81
C MET A 27 -10.42 9.68 -21.94
N GLU A 28 -11.71 10.02 -21.76
CA GLU A 28 -12.20 11.41 -21.71
C GLU A 28 -11.55 12.16 -20.56
N LYS A 29 -11.49 11.55 -19.36
CA LYS A 29 -10.84 12.14 -18.21
C LYS A 29 -9.38 12.54 -18.48
N TYR A 30 -8.63 11.79 -19.29
CA TYR A 30 -7.25 12.16 -19.63
C TYR A 30 -7.19 13.45 -20.46
N THR A 31 -8.11 13.65 -21.38
CA THR A 31 -8.18 14.87 -22.19
C THR A 31 -8.74 16.05 -21.39
N ASP A 32 -9.79 15.85 -20.61
CA ASP A 32 -10.43 16.90 -19.81
C ASP A 32 -9.50 17.46 -18.73
N LYS A 33 -8.69 16.60 -18.13
CA LYS A 33 -7.65 17.01 -17.15
C LYS A 33 -6.35 17.50 -17.79
N GLY A 34 -6.25 17.49 -19.12
CA GLY A 34 -5.04 17.89 -19.84
C GLY A 34 -3.84 16.97 -19.59
N TYR A 35 -4.09 15.69 -19.27
CA TYR A 35 -3.02 14.66 -19.17
C TYR A 35 -2.65 14.08 -20.53
N ALA A 36 -3.52 14.28 -21.49
CA ALA A 36 -3.31 13.92 -22.88
C ALA A 36 -3.90 14.97 -23.81
N GLU A 37 -3.37 15.04 -25.01
CA GLU A 37 -3.83 15.95 -26.06
C GLU A 37 -3.86 15.25 -27.42
N ARG A 38 -4.70 15.76 -28.32
CA ARG A 38 -4.73 15.28 -29.71
C ARG A 38 -3.47 15.77 -30.44
N VAL A 39 -2.81 14.86 -31.18
CA VAL A 39 -1.64 15.22 -32.00
C VAL A 39 -2.11 16.04 -33.19
N PRO A 40 -1.56 17.24 -33.43
CA PRO A 40 -1.83 18.04 -34.64
C PRO A 40 -1.49 17.27 -35.90
N VAL A 41 -2.30 17.45 -36.96
CA VAL A 41 -2.10 16.74 -38.25
C VAL A 41 -0.69 16.99 -38.82
N SER A 42 -0.18 18.20 -38.63
CA SER A 42 1.18 18.59 -39.08
C SER A 42 2.32 17.81 -38.40
N GLN A 43 2.04 17.17 -37.26
CA GLN A 43 3.02 16.40 -36.46
C GLN A 43 2.86 14.88 -36.62
N LEU A 44 1.91 14.41 -37.44
CA LEU A 44 1.67 12.97 -37.61
C LEU A 44 2.72 12.28 -38.50
N ASP A 45 3.32 12.99 -39.45
CA ASP A 45 4.27 12.45 -40.43
C ASP A 45 5.73 12.56 -39.99
N ARG A 46 6.00 12.64 -38.70
CA ARG A 46 7.39 12.68 -38.18
C ARG A 46 8.15 11.40 -38.52
N LYS A 47 9.36 11.56 -39.06
CA LYS A 47 10.25 10.47 -39.50
C LYS A 47 11.58 10.41 -38.73
N ASP A 48 11.65 11.14 -37.62
CA ASP A 48 12.86 11.24 -36.78
C ASP A 48 13.14 9.99 -35.92
N GLY A 49 12.27 8.98 -35.97
CA GLY A 49 12.45 7.72 -35.24
C GLY A 49 12.15 7.78 -33.76
N ARG A 50 11.76 8.96 -33.21
CA ARG A 50 11.48 9.15 -31.77
C ARG A 50 10.08 8.77 -31.38
N VAL A 51 9.14 8.68 -32.32
CA VAL A 51 7.72 8.42 -32.06
C VAL A 51 7.47 6.97 -31.69
N TRP A 52 6.80 6.74 -30.57
CA TRP A 52 6.38 5.40 -30.12
C TRP A 52 4.87 5.31 -29.95
N LEU A 53 4.22 4.38 -30.64
CA LEU A 53 2.79 4.15 -30.52
C LEU A 53 2.52 3.08 -29.46
N MET A 54 2.01 3.49 -28.30
CA MET A 54 1.71 2.63 -27.16
C MET A 54 0.38 1.91 -27.34
N PRO A 55 0.35 0.57 -27.24
CA PRO A 55 -0.92 -0.14 -27.04
C PRO A 55 -1.41 0.07 -25.60
N HIS A 56 -2.73 0.07 -25.43
CA HIS A 56 -3.34 0.19 -24.11
C HIS A 56 -4.60 -0.70 -24.02
N HIS A 57 -5.04 -0.94 -22.82
CA HIS A 57 -6.26 -1.69 -22.50
C HIS A 57 -6.75 -1.28 -21.10
N SER A 58 -8.01 -1.56 -20.81
CA SER A 58 -8.53 -1.37 -19.46
C SER A 58 -8.41 -2.65 -18.64
N VAL A 59 -8.07 -2.51 -17.36
CA VAL A 59 -7.99 -3.57 -16.36
C VAL A 59 -8.95 -3.24 -15.22
N ARG A 60 -9.85 -4.18 -14.91
CA ARG A 60 -10.79 -4.04 -13.79
C ARG A 60 -10.11 -4.41 -12.49
N HIS A 61 -10.19 -3.51 -11.50
CA HIS A 61 -9.69 -3.81 -10.16
C HIS A 61 -10.63 -4.82 -9.48
N PRO A 62 -10.14 -5.98 -9.00
CA PRO A 62 -11.00 -7.09 -8.55
C PRO A 62 -11.87 -6.73 -7.34
N VAL A 63 -11.42 -5.82 -6.47
CA VAL A 63 -12.14 -5.43 -5.25
C VAL A 63 -12.94 -4.14 -5.47
N LYS A 64 -12.29 -3.08 -5.96
CA LYS A 64 -12.93 -1.75 -6.13
C LYS A 64 -13.87 -1.67 -7.34
N GLN A 65 -13.94 -2.70 -8.19
CA GLN A 65 -14.71 -2.74 -9.44
C GLN A 65 -14.52 -1.51 -10.37
N LYS A 66 -13.43 -0.75 -10.14
CA LYS A 66 -13.04 0.40 -10.96
C LYS A 66 -12.10 -0.06 -12.07
N ASP A 67 -12.37 0.36 -13.29
CA ASP A 67 -11.51 0.08 -14.43
C ASP A 67 -10.39 1.13 -14.50
N ARG A 68 -9.18 0.70 -14.89
CA ARG A 68 -8.03 1.58 -15.12
C ARG A 68 -7.45 1.30 -16.50
N VAL A 69 -7.22 2.35 -17.27
CA VAL A 69 -6.49 2.23 -18.52
C VAL A 69 -5.00 2.06 -18.23
N VAL A 70 -4.42 1.01 -18.81
CA VAL A 70 -3.00 0.67 -18.67
C VAL A 70 -2.35 0.75 -20.05
N PHE A 71 -1.30 1.54 -20.14
CA PHE A 71 -0.42 1.61 -21.32
C PHE A 71 0.65 0.53 -21.22
N ASP A 72 0.77 -0.30 -22.27
CA ASP A 72 1.74 -1.39 -22.30
C ASP A 72 3.07 -0.94 -22.97
N LEU A 73 3.93 -0.35 -22.15
CA LEU A 73 5.24 0.13 -22.58
C LEU A 73 6.29 -1.00 -22.69
N LYS A 74 5.94 -2.21 -22.22
CA LYS A 74 6.76 -3.42 -22.41
C LYS A 74 6.45 -4.15 -23.73
N ALA A 75 5.41 -3.72 -24.44
CA ALA A 75 5.00 -4.32 -25.71
C ALA A 75 6.10 -4.15 -26.76
N ARG A 76 6.63 -5.27 -27.26
CA ARG A 76 7.73 -5.27 -28.24
C ARG A 76 7.25 -4.99 -29.65
N HIS A 77 7.98 -4.13 -30.34
CA HIS A 77 7.86 -3.89 -31.77
C HIS A 77 9.26 -3.90 -32.42
N ARG A 78 9.47 -4.70 -33.48
CA ARG A 78 10.76 -4.88 -34.14
C ARG A 78 11.91 -5.26 -33.18
N GLY A 79 11.60 -6.12 -32.21
CA GLY A 79 12.59 -6.64 -31.26
C GLY A 79 12.82 -5.80 -30.00
N THR A 80 12.26 -4.58 -29.90
CA THR A 80 12.45 -3.69 -28.76
C THR A 80 11.13 -3.16 -28.19
N SER A 81 11.16 -2.58 -26.98
CA SER A 81 10.02 -1.96 -26.29
C SER A 81 10.37 -0.53 -25.85
N LEU A 82 9.37 0.31 -25.61
CA LEU A 82 9.63 1.68 -25.15
C LEU A 82 10.43 1.70 -23.84
N ASN A 83 10.10 0.80 -22.90
CA ASN A 83 10.81 0.71 -21.64
C ASN A 83 12.30 0.32 -21.75
N GLU A 84 12.72 -0.30 -22.86
CA GLU A 84 14.14 -0.57 -23.13
C GLU A 84 14.90 0.69 -23.56
N HIS A 85 14.21 1.74 -24.01
CA HIS A 85 14.77 3.03 -24.41
C HIS A 85 14.64 4.10 -23.31
N LEU A 86 13.89 3.86 -22.26
CA LEU A 86 13.74 4.77 -21.13
C LEU A 86 14.76 4.44 -20.03
N MET A 87 15.46 5.47 -19.54
CA MET A 87 16.31 5.36 -18.37
C MET A 87 15.43 5.17 -17.12
N GLN A 88 15.81 4.24 -16.25
CA GLN A 88 15.04 3.97 -15.03
C GLN A 88 15.17 5.10 -14.00
N GLY A 89 16.33 5.71 -13.91
CA GLY A 89 16.69 6.60 -12.82
C GLY A 89 17.01 5.85 -11.51
N PRO A 90 17.45 6.58 -10.49
CA PRO A 90 17.68 6.03 -9.16
C PRO A 90 16.37 5.62 -8.47
N ASP A 91 16.44 4.64 -7.57
CA ASP A 91 15.33 4.35 -6.67
C ASP A 91 15.32 5.38 -5.54
N LEU A 92 14.34 6.25 -5.55
CA LEU A 92 14.12 7.30 -4.56
C LEU A 92 12.99 6.95 -3.58
N THR A 93 12.47 5.72 -3.66
CA THR A 93 11.36 5.25 -2.81
C THR A 93 11.87 4.98 -1.40
N ASN A 94 11.18 5.51 -0.40
CA ASN A 94 11.45 5.18 1.00
C ASN A 94 11.19 3.69 1.28
N SER A 95 11.90 3.15 2.28
CA SER A 95 11.63 1.79 2.75
C SER A 95 10.21 1.67 3.32
N LEU A 96 9.43 0.72 2.85
CA LEU A 96 8.09 0.43 3.41
C LEU A 96 8.16 0.22 4.93
N THR A 97 9.12 -0.59 5.39
CA THR A 97 9.32 -0.82 6.84
C THR A 97 9.66 0.47 7.57
N GLY A 98 10.50 1.34 6.98
CA GLY A 98 10.87 2.63 7.57
C GLY A 98 9.65 3.54 7.73
N VAL A 99 8.85 3.71 6.68
CA VAL A 99 7.61 4.53 6.74
C VAL A 99 6.62 3.98 7.76
N LEU A 100 6.42 2.66 7.81
CA LEU A 100 5.55 2.01 8.79
C LEU A 100 6.06 2.13 10.23
N LEU A 101 7.38 2.16 10.46
CA LEU A 101 7.96 2.40 11.78
C LEU A 101 7.72 3.84 12.22
N HIS A 102 7.99 4.82 11.35
CA HIS A 102 7.70 6.24 11.62
C HIS A 102 6.20 6.50 11.87
N PHE A 103 5.32 5.75 11.20
CA PHE A 103 3.87 5.83 11.45
C PHE A 103 3.46 5.37 12.85
N ARG A 104 4.36 4.74 13.60
CA ARG A 104 4.13 4.25 14.96
C ARG A 104 4.74 5.13 16.05
N GLU A 105 5.45 6.20 15.70
CA GLU A 105 6.22 7.02 16.64
C GLU A 105 5.36 7.99 17.45
N GLY A 106 4.18 8.40 16.98
CA GLY A 106 3.34 9.38 17.68
C GLY A 106 1.95 8.85 18.02
N GLN A 107 1.21 9.57 18.86
CA GLN A 107 -0.13 9.21 19.30
C GLN A 107 -1.20 9.52 18.26
N HIS A 108 -1.10 10.66 17.57
CA HIS A 108 -2.05 11.12 16.56
C HIS A 108 -1.53 10.79 15.18
N ALA A 109 -2.26 9.96 14.44
CA ALA A 109 -1.86 9.50 13.14
C ALA A 109 -2.71 10.09 12.02
N ILE A 110 -2.06 10.40 10.90
CA ILE A 110 -2.69 10.84 9.66
C ILE A 110 -2.18 10.00 8.49
N THR A 111 -3.06 9.74 7.53
CA THR A 111 -2.67 9.23 6.21
C THR A 111 -3.29 10.07 5.10
N ALA A 112 -2.66 10.08 3.95
CA ALA A 112 -3.19 10.69 2.73
C ALA A 112 -2.62 10.00 1.49
N ASP A 113 -3.20 10.27 0.31
CA ASP A 113 -2.76 9.77 -0.99
C ASP A 113 -2.50 10.96 -1.93
N VAL A 114 -1.47 10.88 -2.76
CA VAL A 114 -1.25 11.87 -3.82
C VAL A 114 -2.14 11.52 -5.01
N GLN A 115 -3.15 12.34 -5.25
CA GLN A 115 -4.12 12.13 -6.31
C GLN A 115 -3.46 12.02 -7.68
N GLU A 116 -3.61 10.85 -8.32
CA GLU A 116 -3.13 10.62 -9.70
C GLU A 116 -1.65 11.01 -9.88
N MET A 117 -0.81 10.70 -8.89
CA MET A 117 0.56 11.17 -8.70
C MET A 117 1.39 11.26 -9.99
N PHE A 118 1.37 10.20 -10.83
CA PHE A 118 2.14 10.19 -12.08
C PHE A 118 1.67 11.24 -13.08
N HIS A 119 0.38 11.50 -13.13
CA HIS A 119 -0.21 12.47 -14.05
C HIS A 119 -0.03 13.93 -13.62
N GLN A 120 0.39 14.17 -12.37
CA GLN A 120 0.70 15.54 -11.90
C GLN A 120 2.00 16.06 -12.51
N VAL A 121 2.92 15.18 -12.89
CA VAL A 121 4.22 15.57 -13.45
C VAL A 121 4.14 15.66 -14.97
N LYS A 122 4.34 16.84 -15.50
CA LYS A 122 4.29 17.10 -16.94
C LYS A 122 5.55 16.63 -17.65
N VAL A 123 5.39 16.18 -18.88
CA VAL A 123 6.48 15.85 -19.80
C VAL A 123 6.75 17.08 -20.68
N PRO A 124 8.01 17.53 -20.83
CA PRO A 124 8.38 18.59 -21.75
C PRO A 124 7.89 18.33 -23.18
N GLU A 125 7.59 19.37 -23.96
CA GLU A 125 6.97 19.20 -25.30
C GLU A 125 7.84 18.39 -26.24
N GLU A 126 9.16 18.59 -26.18
CA GLU A 126 10.16 17.87 -26.98
C GLU A 126 10.22 16.38 -26.69
N ASP A 127 9.72 15.93 -25.53
CA ASP A 127 9.73 14.53 -25.09
C ASP A 127 8.37 13.85 -25.16
N ARG A 128 7.32 14.53 -25.68
CA ARG A 128 5.96 13.99 -25.79
C ARG A 128 5.75 13.06 -26.99
N ASP A 129 6.66 12.13 -27.18
CA ASP A 129 6.64 11.20 -28.32
C ASP A 129 5.93 9.87 -28.04
N CYS A 130 5.31 9.75 -26.86
CA CYS A 130 4.52 8.60 -26.44
C CYS A 130 3.07 8.75 -26.90
N LEU A 131 2.74 8.15 -28.04
CA LEU A 131 1.44 8.27 -28.70
C LEU A 131 0.53 7.08 -28.39
N TYR A 132 -0.77 7.29 -28.52
CA TYR A 132 -1.78 6.22 -28.49
C TYR A 132 -2.94 6.52 -29.46
N LEU A 133 -3.71 5.46 -29.77
CA LEU A 133 -4.86 5.55 -30.68
C LEU A 133 -6.16 5.49 -29.87
N TRP A 134 -7.08 6.45 -30.11
CA TRP A 134 -8.37 6.50 -29.45
C TRP A 134 -9.49 7.01 -30.39
N TRP A 135 -10.75 6.74 -30.02
CA TRP A 135 -11.97 7.15 -30.72
C TRP A 135 -12.70 8.25 -29.95
N PRO A 136 -12.37 9.53 -30.08
CA PRO A 136 -12.97 10.62 -29.30
C PRO A 136 -14.45 10.84 -29.62
N GLU A 137 -14.90 10.45 -30.83
CA GLU A 137 -16.30 10.54 -31.25
C GLU A 137 -17.11 9.26 -30.94
N GLY A 138 -16.59 8.43 -30.03
CA GLY A 138 -17.18 7.16 -29.65
C GLY A 138 -16.59 5.96 -30.41
N VAL A 139 -16.59 4.80 -29.78
CA VAL A 139 -15.99 3.55 -30.29
C VAL A 139 -16.67 3.03 -31.56
N THR A 140 -17.91 3.44 -31.82
CA THR A 140 -18.67 3.17 -33.05
C THR A 140 -18.18 3.97 -34.24
N SER A 141 -17.52 5.11 -34.01
CA SER A 141 -16.92 5.93 -35.07
C SER A 141 -15.80 5.17 -35.77
N LYS A 142 -15.72 5.35 -37.12
CA LYS A 142 -14.59 4.86 -37.92
C LYS A 142 -13.35 5.77 -37.80
N LYS A 143 -13.47 6.93 -37.13
CA LYS A 143 -12.42 7.96 -37.05
C LYS A 143 -11.53 7.70 -35.85
N LEU A 144 -10.58 6.78 -36.00
CA LEU A 144 -9.48 6.58 -35.06
C LEU A 144 -8.51 7.77 -35.15
N GLN A 145 -8.20 8.38 -34.02
CA GLN A 145 -7.33 9.55 -33.92
C GLN A 145 -6.10 9.23 -33.09
N VAL A 146 -5.04 10.03 -33.26
CA VAL A 146 -3.78 9.92 -32.54
C VAL A 146 -3.73 10.94 -31.42
N PHE A 147 -3.43 10.48 -30.23
CA PHE A 147 -3.24 11.28 -29.03
C PHE A 147 -1.83 11.06 -28.49
N ARG A 148 -1.35 12.00 -27.69
CA ARG A 148 -0.09 11.89 -26.93
C ARG A 148 -0.32 12.24 -25.47
N MET A 149 0.47 11.62 -24.60
CA MET A 149 0.49 11.97 -23.18
C MET A 149 1.30 13.25 -22.98
N THR A 150 0.77 14.16 -22.18
CA THR A 150 1.44 15.39 -21.75
C THR A 150 2.04 15.26 -20.36
N SER A 151 1.77 14.14 -19.69
CA SER A 151 2.22 13.82 -18.33
C SER A 151 2.78 12.40 -18.27
N HIS A 152 3.47 12.11 -17.18
CA HIS A 152 3.98 10.76 -16.94
C HIS A 152 2.85 9.74 -16.81
N VAL A 153 3.14 8.49 -17.19
CA VAL A 153 2.16 7.39 -17.20
C VAL A 153 2.60 6.23 -16.32
N PHE A 154 1.61 5.51 -15.80
CA PHE A 154 1.85 4.23 -15.17
C PHE A 154 2.43 3.23 -16.16
N GLY A 155 3.49 2.50 -15.74
CA GLY A 155 4.14 1.48 -16.54
C GLY A 155 5.37 1.97 -17.32
N ALA A 156 5.64 3.27 -17.38
CA ALA A 156 6.92 3.79 -17.86
C ALA A 156 8.02 3.55 -16.81
N ARG A 157 9.15 3.02 -17.25
CA ARG A 157 10.28 2.66 -16.37
C ARG A 157 10.86 3.85 -15.63
N SER A 158 10.84 5.03 -16.24
CA SER A 158 11.33 6.30 -15.68
C SER A 158 10.36 6.94 -14.68
N SER A 159 9.05 6.73 -14.83
CA SER A 159 8.03 7.48 -14.09
C SER A 159 8.19 7.43 -12.56
N PRO A 160 8.48 6.28 -11.90
CA PRO A 160 8.63 6.26 -10.45
C PRO A 160 9.77 7.16 -9.94
N SER A 161 10.93 7.13 -10.60
CA SER A 161 12.08 7.94 -10.22
C SER A 161 11.81 9.44 -10.42
N VAL A 162 11.26 9.80 -11.59
CA VAL A 162 10.98 11.21 -11.92
C VAL A 162 9.94 11.80 -10.98
N VAL A 163 8.86 11.09 -10.72
CA VAL A 163 7.76 11.61 -9.89
C VAL A 163 8.17 11.73 -8.42
N ASN A 164 8.90 10.73 -7.88
CA ASN A 164 9.48 10.85 -6.53
C ASN A 164 10.50 11.99 -6.44
N PHE A 165 11.33 12.18 -7.48
CA PHE A 165 12.24 13.33 -7.52
C PHE A 165 11.47 14.66 -7.47
N CYS A 166 10.40 14.82 -8.25
CA CYS A 166 9.58 16.03 -8.26
C CYS A 166 8.95 16.30 -6.88
N LEU A 167 8.44 15.25 -6.21
CA LEU A 167 7.89 15.39 -4.87
C LEU A 167 8.96 15.82 -3.86
N LEU A 168 10.15 15.21 -3.89
CA LEU A 168 11.28 15.60 -3.04
C LEU A 168 11.78 17.02 -3.37
N LYS A 169 11.79 17.39 -4.64
CA LYS A 169 12.16 18.73 -5.10
C LYS A 169 11.19 19.78 -4.59
N THR A 170 9.88 19.49 -4.58
CA THR A 170 8.85 20.34 -3.97
C THR A 170 9.20 20.65 -2.51
N ALA A 171 9.53 19.63 -1.72
CA ALA A 171 9.92 19.83 -0.32
C ALA A 171 11.16 20.72 -0.15
N LEU A 172 12.09 20.68 -1.10
CA LEU A 172 13.30 21.52 -1.07
C LEU A 172 13.03 22.96 -1.51
N ASP A 173 12.26 23.15 -2.57
CA ASP A 173 12.02 24.46 -3.18
C ASP A 173 11.16 25.35 -2.28
N PHE A 174 10.17 24.78 -1.62
CA PHE A 174 9.24 25.51 -0.75
C PHE A 174 9.58 25.43 0.75
N ARG A 175 10.74 24.86 1.14
CA ARG A 175 11.13 24.65 2.54
C ARG A 175 11.11 25.90 3.41
N SER A 176 11.34 27.09 2.82
CA SER A 176 11.36 28.36 3.55
C SER A 176 9.96 28.94 3.79
N MET A 177 8.93 28.40 3.13
CA MET A 177 7.54 28.90 3.20
C MET A 177 6.69 28.12 4.22
N TYR A 178 7.13 26.94 4.60
CA TYR A 178 6.38 26.01 5.46
C TYR A 178 7.24 25.53 6.63
N ASN A 179 6.60 24.90 7.62
CA ASN A 179 7.30 24.28 8.72
C ASN A 179 8.30 23.22 8.20
N GLU A 180 9.48 23.15 8.83
CA GLU A 180 10.52 22.16 8.50
C GLU A 180 9.99 20.72 8.58
N GLU A 181 9.07 20.45 9.51
CA GLU A 181 8.47 19.13 9.66
C GLU A 181 7.61 18.72 8.45
N ALA A 182 7.01 19.68 7.74
CA ALA A 182 6.30 19.38 6.48
C ALA A 182 7.28 18.90 5.40
N SER A 183 8.43 19.56 5.24
CA SER A 183 9.49 19.12 4.33
C SER A 183 10.09 17.78 4.73
N ASN A 184 10.30 17.56 6.03
CA ASN A 184 10.79 16.28 6.56
C ASN A 184 9.79 15.15 6.35
N SER A 185 8.49 15.43 6.49
CA SER A 185 7.42 14.45 6.25
C SER A 185 7.41 14.00 4.80
N ILE A 186 7.57 14.91 3.83
CA ILE A 186 7.69 14.51 2.41
C ILE A 186 8.90 13.59 2.21
N ARG A 187 10.02 13.88 2.86
CA ARG A 187 11.26 13.10 2.67
C ARG A 187 11.24 11.73 3.33
N ARG A 188 10.48 11.51 4.42
CA ARG A 188 10.58 10.32 5.28
C ARG A 188 9.28 9.51 5.40
N ASN A 189 8.13 10.15 5.21
CA ASN A 189 6.83 9.58 5.54
C ASN A 189 5.99 9.22 4.31
N PHE A 190 6.49 9.44 3.10
CA PHE A 190 5.84 8.98 1.87
C PHE A 190 6.39 7.63 1.42
N TYR A 191 5.50 6.72 1.12
CA TYR A 191 5.78 5.50 0.35
C TYR A 191 5.07 5.58 -0.99
N VAL A 192 5.82 5.95 -2.03
CA VAL A 192 5.30 6.29 -3.37
C VAL A 192 4.30 7.44 -3.26
N ASP A 193 3.00 7.17 -3.39
CA ASP A 193 1.90 8.12 -3.33
C ASP A 193 1.23 8.23 -1.94
N ASN A 194 1.55 7.36 -1.00
CA ASN A 194 0.91 7.32 0.31
C ASN A 194 1.75 8.03 1.38
N LEU A 195 1.17 9.03 2.03
CA LEU A 195 1.67 9.64 3.26
C LEU A 195 1.21 8.84 4.47
N LEU A 196 2.13 8.50 5.38
CA LEU A 196 1.84 7.97 6.70
C LEU A 196 2.66 8.74 7.74
N LYS A 197 2.02 9.52 8.58
CA LYS A 197 2.68 10.33 9.61
C LYS A 197 1.97 10.21 10.95
N ALA A 198 2.73 10.26 12.03
CA ALA A 198 2.18 10.37 13.38
C ALA A 198 2.95 11.45 14.18
N MET A 199 2.27 12.07 15.13
CA MET A 199 2.79 13.09 16.05
C MET A 199 2.17 12.89 17.44
N ASP A 200 2.82 13.44 18.47
CA ASP A 200 2.32 13.35 19.84
C ASP A 200 1.32 14.46 20.16
N ASP A 201 1.50 15.65 19.60
CA ASP A 201 0.61 16.78 19.79
C ASP A 201 -0.43 16.88 18.66
N GLU A 202 -1.70 17.00 19.04
CA GLU A 202 -2.82 17.05 18.11
C GLU A 202 -2.91 18.37 17.35
N GLU A 203 -2.63 19.50 18.02
CA GLU A 203 -2.68 20.82 17.38
C GLU A 203 -1.52 20.99 16.39
N GLU A 204 -0.33 20.52 16.75
CA GLU A 204 0.80 20.49 15.83
C GLU A 204 0.52 19.59 14.63
N CYS A 205 -0.15 18.45 14.83
CA CYS A 205 -0.57 17.57 13.74
C CYS A 205 -1.57 18.27 12.80
N ILE A 206 -2.50 19.06 13.33
CA ILE A 206 -3.43 19.88 12.52
C ILE A 206 -2.68 20.92 11.70
N LYS A 207 -1.71 21.63 12.30
CA LYS A 207 -0.87 22.60 11.58
C LYS A 207 -0.06 21.93 10.47
N LEU A 208 0.59 20.81 10.80
CA LEU A 208 1.36 20.01 9.83
C LEU A 208 0.49 19.55 8.67
N THR A 209 -0.73 19.09 8.95
CA THR A 209 -1.67 18.66 7.91
C THR A 209 -1.98 19.78 6.91
N ARG A 210 -2.23 21.00 7.41
CA ARG A 210 -2.46 22.18 6.56
C ARG A 210 -1.22 22.56 5.74
N ASP A 211 -0.05 22.53 6.38
CA ASP A 211 1.22 22.82 5.72
C ASP A 211 1.50 21.79 4.60
N LEU A 212 1.26 20.50 4.83
CA LEU A 212 1.43 19.46 3.84
C LEU A 212 0.48 19.62 2.64
N ILE A 213 -0.80 19.95 2.90
CA ILE A 213 -1.79 20.22 1.83
C ILE A 213 -1.30 21.38 0.96
N ASN A 214 -0.85 22.47 1.58
CA ASN A 214 -0.42 23.67 0.87
C ASN A 214 0.92 23.45 0.15
N LEU A 215 1.92 22.89 0.83
CA LEU A 215 3.24 22.60 0.27
C LEU A 215 3.15 21.69 -0.96
N CYS A 216 2.38 20.60 -0.87
CA CYS A 216 2.19 19.71 -2.00
C CYS A 216 1.43 20.39 -3.14
N ARG A 217 0.42 21.19 -2.84
CA ARG A 217 -0.35 21.95 -3.85
C ARG A 217 0.53 22.95 -4.60
N ASP A 218 1.41 23.66 -3.91
CA ASP A 218 2.35 24.61 -4.53
C ASP A 218 3.34 23.89 -5.46
N GLY A 219 3.71 22.65 -5.14
CA GLY A 219 4.48 21.77 -6.02
C GLY A 219 3.67 21.07 -7.12
N GLY A 220 2.36 21.35 -7.23
CA GLY A 220 1.47 20.75 -8.23
C GLY A 220 0.95 19.36 -7.84
N PHE A 221 1.13 18.91 -6.60
CA PHE A 221 0.59 17.65 -6.08
C PHE A 221 -0.62 17.91 -5.18
N ARG A 222 -1.73 17.23 -5.44
CA ARG A 222 -2.91 17.29 -4.56
C ARG A 222 -2.95 16.09 -3.64
N LEU A 223 -2.97 16.36 -2.32
CA LEU A 223 -3.21 15.33 -1.31
C LEU A 223 -4.72 15.18 -1.09
N ASN A 224 -5.19 13.95 -1.10
CA ASN A 224 -6.58 13.60 -0.81
C ASN A 224 -6.67 12.25 -0.08
N GLN A 225 -7.89 11.72 0.09
CA GLN A 225 -8.15 10.47 0.84
C GLN A 225 -7.54 10.50 2.25
N TRP A 226 -7.67 11.65 2.90
CA TRP A 226 -7.17 11.83 4.26
C TRP A 226 -7.95 10.98 5.25
N THR A 227 -7.19 10.29 6.13
CA THR A 227 -7.72 9.61 7.31
C THR A 227 -6.89 9.97 8.55
N SER A 228 -7.46 9.80 9.75
CA SER A 228 -6.77 10.06 11.02
C SER A 228 -7.36 9.22 12.15
N SER A 229 -6.55 8.95 13.19
CA SER A 229 -7.02 8.42 14.47
C SER A 229 -7.74 9.47 15.33
N SER A 230 -7.68 10.75 14.96
CA SER A 230 -8.34 11.84 15.67
C SER A 230 -9.46 12.47 14.85
N LYS A 231 -10.63 12.60 15.45
CA LYS A 231 -11.77 13.30 14.88
C LYS A 231 -11.55 14.80 14.75
N GLN A 232 -10.74 15.42 15.65
CA GLN A 232 -10.42 16.84 15.58
C GLN A 232 -9.53 17.16 14.38
N ILE A 233 -8.53 16.31 14.12
CA ILE A 233 -7.68 16.43 12.93
C ILE A 233 -8.53 16.29 11.66
N LEU A 234 -9.43 15.31 11.62
CA LEU A 234 -10.36 15.13 10.48
C LEU A 234 -11.26 16.34 10.28
N ALA A 235 -11.75 16.95 11.37
CA ALA A 235 -12.61 18.13 11.29
C ALA A 235 -11.87 19.33 10.67
N ALA A 236 -10.55 19.43 10.85
CA ALA A 236 -9.71 20.49 10.29
C ALA A 236 -9.39 20.28 8.79
N ILE A 237 -9.66 19.10 8.22
CA ILE A 237 -9.43 18.78 6.80
C ILE A 237 -10.72 19.04 6.01
N PRO A 238 -10.66 19.69 4.82
CA PRO A 238 -11.82 19.84 3.95
C PRO A 238 -12.48 18.49 3.65
N ARG A 239 -13.82 18.46 3.67
CA ARG A 239 -14.58 17.21 3.55
C ARG A 239 -14.30 16.48 2.23
N GLU A 240 -14.12 17.23 1.15
CA GLU A 240 -13.82 16.74 -0.19
C GLU A 240 -12.42 16.13 -0.34
N GLU A 241 -11.52 16.38 0.62
CA GLU A 241 -10.18 15.79 0.65
C GLU A 241 -10.11 14.56 1.55
N ARG A 242 -11.13 14.29 2.37
CA ARG A 242 -11.18 13.11 3.24
C ARG A 242 -11.43 11.85 2.41
N ASP A 243 -11.02 10.71 2.93
CA ASP A 243 -11.38 9.41 2.36
C ASP A 243 -12.90 9.22 2.36
N ASP A 244 -13.44 8.52 1.37
CA ASP A 244 -14.89 8.30 1.22
C ASP A 244 -15.52 7.66 2.46
N SER A 245 -14.79 6.78 3.15
CA SER A 245 -15.25 6.10 4.38
C SER A 245 -15.41 7.04 5.56
N VAL A 246 -14.67 8.13 5.59
CA VAL A 246 -14.67 9.14 6.67
C VAL A 246 -15.47 10.37 6.29
N ALA A 247 -15.53 10.72 5.02
CA ALA A 247 -16.23 11.90 4.52
C ALA A 247 -17.75 11.85 4.76
N VAL A 248 -18.33 10.66 4.82
CA VAL A 248 -19.78 10.45 5.06
C VAL A 248 -20.16 10.45 6.53
N LEU A 249 -19.19 10.34 7.46
CA LEU A 249 -19.44 10.23 8.91
C LEU A 249 -19.88 11.56 9.53
N ASP A 250 -20.76 11.46 10.53
CA ASP A 250 -20.94 12.49 11.56
C ASP A 250 -19.85 12.33 12.63
N LEU A 251 -18.78 13.12 12.54
CA LEU A 251 -17.62 13.00 13.43
C LEU A 251 -17.97 13.18 14.91
N ASN A 252 -19.14 13.73 15.24
CA ASN A 252 -19.60 13.86 16.63
C ASN A 252 -20.26 12.59 17.17
N LYS A 253 -20.79 11.74 16.31
CA LYS A 253 -21.60 10.57 16.69
C LYS A 253 -20.98 9.24 16.29
N ASP A 254 -20.44 9.17 15.06
CA ASP A 254 -20.01 7.92 14.48
C ASP A 254 -18.60 7.53 14.94
N GLU A 255 -18.34 6.22 15.01
CA GLU A 255 -16.98 5.69 15.21
C GLU A 255 -16.18 5.73 13.92
N LEU A 256 -14.85 5.86 14.07
CA LEU A 256 -13.94 5.84 12.92
C LEU A 256 -13.81 4.41 12.39
N PRO A 257 -13.79 4.23 11.07
CA PRO A 257 -13.74 2.91 10.45
C PRO A 257 -12.34 2.27 10.53
N THR A 258 -12.26 1.04 10.03
CA THR A 258 -11.00 0.35 9.78
C THR A 258 -10.60 0.56 8.33
N GLU A 259 -9.43 1.15 8.11
CA GLU A 259 -8.87 1.42 6.79
C GLU A 259 -7.56 0.65 6.56
N ARG A 260 -7.00 0.78 5.36
CA ARG A 260 -5.74 0.16 5.00
C ARG A 260 -4.63 1.19 4.90
N ALA A 261 -3.70 1.12 5.84
CA ALA A 261 -2.45 1.87 5.80
C ALA A 261 -1.36 0.99 5.14
N LEU A 262 -1.04 1.25 3.88
CA LEU A 262 -0.08 0.46 3.07
C LEU A 262 -0.32 -1.06 3.15
N GLY A 263 -1.60 -1.48 3.14
CA GLY A 263 -2.00 -2.88 3.17
C GLY A 263 -2.22 -3.48 4.56
N ILE A 264 -1.77 -2.82 5.63
CA ILE A 264 -2.11 -3.20 7.02
C ILE A 264 -3.50 -2.67 7.34
N HIS A 265 -4.33 -3.49 7.97
CA HIS A 265 -5.63 -3.04 8.48
C HIS A 265 -5.42 -2.22 9.75
N TRP A 266 -5.85 -0.98 9.73
CA TRP A 266 -5.76 -0.03 10.82
C TRP A 266 -7.14 0.38 11.28
N ASN A 267 -7.53 -0.05 12.49
CA ASN A 267 -8.73 0.41 13.16
C ASN A 267 -8.44 1.78 13.78
N MET A 268 -8.98 2.83 13.19
CA MET A 268 -8.72 4.21 13.59
C MET A 268 -9.42 4.58 14.90
N SER A 269 -10.54 3.94 15.24
CA SER A 269 -11.31 4.27 16.46
C SER A 269 -10.55 3.95 17.73
N ILE A 270 -9.83 2.83 17.76
CA ILE A 270 -9.04 2.35 18.91
C ILE A 270 -7.53 2.35 18.64
N ASP A 271 -7.14 2.88 17.51
CA ASP A 271 -5.75 3.04 17.04
C ASP A 271 -4.90 1.78 17.13
N VAL A 272 -5.41 0.68 16.54
CA VAL A 272 -4.72 -0.62 16.50
C VAL A 272 -4.59 -1.16 15.08
N PHE A 273 -3.52 -1.89 14.85
CA PHE A 273 -3.38 -2.74 13.67
C PHE A 273 -4.09 -4.07 13.89
N THR A 274 -4.81 -4.53 12.88
CA THR A 274 -5.52 -5.81 12.86
C THR A 274 -5.12 -6.62 11.64
N PHE A 275 -5.37 -7.92 11.67
CA PHE A 275 -4.98 -8.83 10.61
C PHE A 275 -6.23 -9.54 10.07
N ARG A 276 -6.43 -9.45 8.76
CA ARG A 276 -7.53 -10.14 8.10
C ARG A 276 -6.99 -11.34 7.33
N ILE A 277 -7.48 -12.52 7.67
CA ILE A 277 -7.06 -13.77 7.05
C ILE A 277 -8.14 -14.24 6.09
N VAL A 278 -7.83 -14.19 4.80
CA VAL A 278 -8.72 -14.69 3.75
C VAL A 278 -8.16 -16.02 3.24
N LEU A 279 -8.67 -17.11 3.78
CA LEU A 279 -8.31 -18.45 3.32
C LEU A 279 -9.04 -18.75 2.00
N LYS A 280 -8.26 -19.02 0.97
CA LYS A 280 -8.76 -19.56 -0.29
C LYS A 280 -8.62 -21.08 -0.27
N ASP A 281 -9.54 -21.78 -0.89
CA ASP A 281 -9.39 -23.21 -1.14
C ASP A 281 -8.20 -23.43 -2.09
N MET A 282 -7.13 -23.99 -1.55
CA MET A 282 -5.87 -24.19 -2.25
C MET A 282 -5.48 -25.68 -2.19
N PRO A 283 -4.87 -26.22 -3.23
CA PRO A 283 -4.46 -27.62 -3.25
C PRO A 283 -3.40 -27.92 -2.19
N PHE A 284 -3.44 -29.13 -1.62
CA PHE A 284 -2.52 -29.59 -0.60
C PHE A 284 -1.18 -30.03 -1.22
N ASN A 285 -0.41 -29.04 -1.66
CA ASN A 285 0.90 -29.18 -2.31
C ASN A 285 1.77 -27.94 -2.03
N ARG A 286 3.02 -27.94 -2.50
CA ARG A 286 3.95 -26.81 -2.32
C ARG A 286 3.38 -25.46 -2.80
N ARG A 287 2.70 -25.46 -3.95
CA ARG A 287 2.10 -24.26 -4.52
C ARG A 287 1.00 -23.70 -3.61
N GLY A 288 0.16 -24.55 -3.05
CA GLY A 288 -0.89 -24.15 -2.11
C GLY A 288 -0.33 -23.58 -0.82
N VAL A 289 0.69 -24.22 -0.22
CA VAL A 289 1.36 -23.69 0.98
C VAL A 289 1.95 -22.31 0.71
N LEU A 290 2.70 -22.16 -0.38
CA LEU A 290 3.31 -20.88 -0.73
C LEU A 290 2.24 -19.80 -0.95
N SER A 291 1.15 -20.13 -1.65
CA SER A 291 0.05 -19.20 -1.92
C SER A 291 -0.62 -18.70 -0.64
N VAL A 292 -0.92 -19.59 0.30
CA VAL A 292 -1.53 -19.20 1.58
C VAL A 292 -0.55 -18.36 2.43
N VAL A 293 0.69 -18.80 2.58
CA VAL A 293 1.71 -18.03 3.35
C VAL A 293 1.93 -16.65 2.75
N ALA A 294 2.00 -16.55 1.42
CA ALA A 294 2.19 -15.28 0.71
C ALA A 294 0.95 -14.36 0.78
N SER A 295 -0.24 -14.90 1.07
CA SER A 295 -1.46 -14.09 1.23
C SER A 295 -1.55 -13.38 2.58
N ILE A 296 -0.76 -13.79 3.56
CA ILE A 296 -0.69 -13.14 4.89
C ILE A 296 0.22 -11.92 4.77
N PHE A 297 -0.37 -10.75 4.70
CA PHE A 297 0.37 -9.50 4.59
C PHE A 297 0.85 -9.02 5.96
N ASP A 298 2.14 -9.15 6.22
CA ASP A 298 2.80 -8.82 7.48
C ASP A 298 4.18 -8.17 7.22
N PRO A 299 4.20 -6.91 6.76
CA PRO A 299 5.46 -6.24 6.39
C PRO A 299 6.37 -5.94 7.57
N LEU A 300 5.83 -5.86 8.79
CA LEU A 300 6.59 -5.62 10.02
C LEU A 300 6.99 -6.90 10.75
N GLY A 301 6.48 -8.06 10.31
CA GLY A 301 6.89 -9.36 10.84
C GLY A 301 6.23 -9.76 12.16
N TYR A 302 5.12 -9.15 12.55
CA TYR A 302 4.42 -9.49 13.80
C TYR A 302 3.83 -10.90 13.83
N LEU A 303 3.41 -11.40 12.67
CA LEU A 303 2.90 -12.75 12.50
C LEU A 303 3.99 -13.76 12.14
N SER A 304 5.28 -13.34 12.15
CA SER A 304 6.40 -14.22 11.79
C SER A 304 6.45 -15.52 12.59
N PRO A 305 6.18 -15.55 13.90
CA PRO A 305 6.18 -16.81 14.66
C PRO A 305 5.16 -17.82 14.13
N VAL A 306 3.98 -17.35 13.73
CA VAL A 306 2.92 -18.21 13.19
C VAL A 306 3.25 -18.63 11.75
N THR A 307 3.67 -17.69 10.91
CA THR A 307 3.99 -17.97 9.49
C THR A 307 5.26 -18.83 9.35
N LEU A 308 6.18 -18.80 10.35
CA LEU A 308 7.39 -19.61 10.37
C LEU A 308 7.10 -21.11 10.32
N ILE A 309 6.05 -21.57 11.01
CA ILE A 309 5.63 -22.99 11.02
C ILE A 309 5.36 -23.48 9.60
N ALA A 310 4.59 -22.72 8.85
CA ALA A 310 4.28 -23.05 7.45
C ALA A 310 5.51 -22.91 6.53
N LYS A 311 6.38 -21.93 6.79
CA LYS A 311 7.64 -21.75 6.05
C LYS A 311 8.61 -22.92 6.30
N ILE A 312 8.67 -23.48 7.51
CA ILE A 312 9.44 -24.67 7.83
C ILE A 312 8.88 -25.87 7.06
N LEU A 313 7.57 -26.10 7.07
CA LEU A 313 6.94 -27.16 6.30
C LEU A 313 7.28 -27.03 4.80
N LEU A 314 7.15 -25.84 4.23
CA LEU A 314 7.53 -25.58 2.83
C LEU A 314 9.03 -25.89 2.58
N GLN A 315 9.91 -25.53 3.50
CA GLN A 315 11.34 -25.81 3.42
C GLN A 315 11.64 -27.32 3.45
N GLU A 316 10.94 -28.08 4.29
CA GLU A 316 11.07 -29.57 4.36
C GLU A 316 10.63 -30.19 3.02
N MET A 317 9.50 -29.75 2.45
CA MET A 317 9.03 -30.18 1.12
C MET A 317 10.06 -29.84 0.03
N CYS A 318 10.73 -28.67 0.11
CA CYS A 318 11.80 -28.29 -0.81
C CYS A 318 13.03 -29.18 -0.66
N ARG A 319 13.44 -29.51 0.56
CA ARG A 319 14.60 -30.42 0.83
C ARG A 319 14.36 -31.80 0.27
N ARG A 320 13.13 -32.30 0.35
CA ARG A 320 12.73 -33.57 -0.25
C ARG A 320 12.57 -33.50 -1.77
N LYS A 321 12.80 -32.34 -2.40
CA LYS A 321 12.66 -32.09 -3.83
C LYS A 321 11.25 -32.39 -4.36
N LEU A 322 10.20 -32.27 -3.51
CA LEU A 322 8.81 -32.44 -3.91
C LEU A 322 8.51 -31.51 -5.09
N SER A 323 7.82 -31.97 -6.11
CA SER A 323 7.41 -31.10 -7.22
C SER A 323 6.34 -30.09 -6.78
N TRP A 324 6.09 -29.03 -7.58
CA TRP A 324 5.16 -27.96 -7.20
C TRP A 324 3.72 -28.44 -7.01
N ASP A 325 3.29 -29.41 -7.79
CA ASP A 325 1.92 -29.90 -7.84
C ASP A 325 1.76 -31.31 -7.22
N GLU A 326 2.84 -31.88 -6.71
CA GLU A 326 2.84 -33.15 -6.02
C GLU A 326 2.17 -33.02 -4.64
N ARG A 327 1.34 -34.00 -4.29
CA ARG A 327 0.59 -34.01 -3.04
C ARG A 327 1.49 -34.17 -1.82
N MET A 328 1.09 -33.54 -0.73
CA MET A 328 1.71 -33.72 0.59
C MET A 328 1.61 -35.18 1.05
N SER A 329 2.59 -35.61 1.87
CA SER A 329 2.48 -36.85 2.66
C SER A 329 1.37 -36.71 3.72
N ALA A 330 0.93 -37.84 4.27
CA ALA A 330 -0.12 -37.85 5.30
C ALA A 330 0.28 -37.00 6.54
N ASP A 331 1.52 -37.09 6.98
CA ASP A 331 2.05 -36.31 8.11
C ASP A 331 2.09 -34.79 7.81
N GLU A 332 2.62 -34.41 6.65
CA GLU A 332 2.62 -33.00 6.22
C GLU A 332 1.21 -32.43 6.10
N LEU A 333 0.26 -33.23 5.62
CA LEU A 333 -1.15 -32.83 5.50
C LEU A 333 -1.79 -32.59 6.86
N VAL A 334 -1.52 -33.44 7.87
CA VAL A 334 -2.01 -33.24 9.23
C VAL A 334 -1.46 -31.94 9.82
N ARG A 335 -0.14 -31.73 9.76
CA ARG A 335 0.51 -30.51 10.21
C ARG A 335 -0.02 -29.27 9.53
N TRP A 336 -0.21 -29.33 8.22
CA TRP A 336 -0.75 -28.23 7.42
C TRP A 336 -2.18 -27.88 7.81
N LYS A 337 -3.07 -28.87 7.94
CA LYS A 337 -4.48 -28.65 8.33
C LYS A 337 -4.57 -28.10 9.76
N THR A 338 -3.77 -28.58 10.68
CA THR A 338 -3.70 -28.06 12.06
C THR A 338 -3.30 -26.59 12.08
N TRP A 339 -2.29 -26.20 11.29
CA TRP A 339 -1.87 -24.81 11.17
C TRP A 339 -2.95 -23.94 10.52
N LEU A 340 -3.60 -24.39 9.44
CA LEU A 340 -4.69 -23.66 8.78
C LEU A 340 -5.86 -23.40 9.74
N ALA A 341 -6.22 -24.37 10.58
CA ALA A 341 -7.30 -24.23 11.57
C ALA A 341 -7.02 -23.17 12.64
N GLN A 342 -5.77 -22.83 12.88
CA GLN A 342 -5.36 -21.80 13.84
C GLN A 342 -5.37 -20.38 13.25
N LEU A 343 -5.30 -20.24 11.93
CA LEU A 343 -5.17 -18.92 11.28
C LEU A 343 -6.32 -17.96 11.58
N PRO A 344 -7.61 -18.38 11.66
CA PRO A 344 -8.70 -17.46 11.98
C PRO A 344 -8.52 -16.75 13.33
N GLN A 345 -7.82 -17.36 14.30
CA GLN A 345 -7.53 -16.74 15.60
C GLN A 345 -6.65 -15.50 15.50
N LEU A 346 -5.91 -15.34 14.39
CA LEU A 346 -5.11 -14.13 14.15
C LEU A 346 -5.96 -12.88 13.90
N GLU A 347 -7.24 -13.01 13.56
CA GLU A 347 -8.16 -11.87 13.41
C GLU A 347 -8.49 -11.23 14.77
N GLU A 348 -8.36 -11.97 15.88
CA GLU A 348 -8.49 -11.46 17.25
C GLU A 348 -7.22 -10.71 17.71
N PHE A 349 -6.10 -10.88 16.99
CA PHE A 349 -4.84 -10.27 17.37
C PHE A 349 -4.84 -8.80 16.98
N GLN A 350 -4.72 -7.95 17.99
CA GLN A 350 -4.67 -6.49 17.86
C GLN A 350 -3.33 -5.99 18.38
N LEU A 351 -2.71 -5.09 17.62
CA LEU A 351 -1.46 -4.46 17.99
C LEU A 351 -1.63 -2.95 18.01
N ARG A 352 -1.31 -2.28 19.10
CA ARG A 352 -1.31 -0.82 19.14
C ARG A 352 -0.42 -0.25 18.03
N ARG A 353 -0.95 0.73 17.29
CA ARG A 353 -0.18 1.40 16.25
C ARG A 353 0.99 2.16 16.87
N SER A 354 0.72 3.03 17.87
CA SER A 354 1.78 3.77 18.55
C SER A 354 2.64 2.87 19.42
N PHE A 355 3.95 3.11 19.41
CA PHE A 355 4.89 2.54 20.39
C PHE A 355 4.83 3.26 21.73
N ILE A 356 4.44 4.53 21.74
CA ILE A 356 4.40 5.37 22.93
C ILE A 356 3.13 5.03 23.70
N LEU A 357 3.31 4.61 24.95
CA LEU A 357 2.20 4.42 25.89
C LEU A 357 1.83 5.78 26.49
N PRO A 358 0.54 6.07 26.70
CA PRO A 358 0.09 7.36 27.26
C PRO A 358 0.74 7.75 28.60
N ASP A 359 1.21 6.74 29.36
CA ASP A 359 1.80 6.92 30.69
C ASP A 359 3.35 6.78 30.71
N PHE A 360 3.98 6.66 29.54
CA PHE A 360 5.43 6.76 29.46
C PHE A 360 5.81 8.24 29.50
N GLY A 361 6.35 8.70 30.64
CA GLY A 361 6.86 10.05 30.79
C GLY A 361 7.90 10.40 29.72
N ASP A 362 8.21 11.69 29.60
CA ASP A 362 9.16 12.25 28.61
C ASP A 362 10.39 11.35 28.48
N VAL A 363 10.49 10.66 27.35
CA VAL A 363 11.68 9.91 26.99
C VAL A 363 12.67 10.94 26.46
N ASP A 364 13.50 11.46 27.35
CA ASP A 364 14.70 12.21 26.96
C ASP A 364 15.55 11.32 26.05
N THR A 365 15.41 11.55 24.76
CA THR A 365 16.01 10.80 23.64
C THR A 365 15.63 9.31 23.57
N PRO A 366 15.04 8.85 22.46
CA PRO A 366 14.94 7.44 22.19
C PRO A 366 16.37 6.91 21.97
N SER A 367 17.00 6.43 23.02
CA SER A 367 18.09 5.50 22.85
C SER A 367 17.43 4.28 22.22
N ALA A 368 17.38 4.26 20.89
CA ALA A 368 17.12 3.06 20.14
C ALA A 368 18.22 2.10 20.60
N ALA A 369 17.93 1.36 21.65
CA ALA A 369 18.73 0.20 21.97
C ALA A 369 18.90 -0.52 20.64
N PRO A 370 20.12 -0.90 20.23
CA PRO A 370 20.36 -1.55 18.97
C PRO A 370 19.76 -2.96 19.00
N LEU A 371 18.42 -2.99 19.03
CA LEU A 371 17.67 -4.22 18.89
C LEU A 371 17.80 -4.63 17.43
N CYS A 372 18.70 -5.60 17.22
CA CYS A 372 18.90 -6.36 16.00
C CYS A 372 19.74 -5.74 14.89
N ARG A 373 21.06 -5.69 15.09
CA ARG A 373 22.05 -5.48 14.00
C ARG A 373 22.27 -6.70 13.09
N ARG A 374 21.70 -7.87 13.39
CA ARG A 374 21.86 -9.09 12.58
C ARG A 374 20.51 -9.68 12.16
N LYS A 375 20.44 -10.25 10.94
CA LYS A 375 19.24 -10.97 10.45
C LYS A 375 18.76 -12.08 11.41
N SER A 376 19.67 -12.70 12.14
CA SER A 376 19.39 -13.73 13.15
C SER A 376 18.63 -13.20 14.37
N ASP A 377 18.87 -11.93 14.76
CA ASP A 377 18.33 -11.38 16.01
C ASP A 377 16.86 -10.96 15.87
N ARG A 378 16.41 -10.62 14.67
CA ARG A 378 14.97 -10.34 14.38
C ARG A 378 14.11 -11.58 14.60
N LEU A 379 14.62 -12.77 14.26
CA LEU A 379 13.94 -14.04 14.50
C LEU A 379 13.77 -14.32 16.00
N TRP A 380 14.79 -14.00 16.80
CA TRP A 380 14.79 -14.24 18.26
C TRP A 380 13.83 -13.30 19.00
N CYS A 381 13.80 -12.02 18.67
CA CYS A 381 12.86 -11.06 19.29
C CYS A 381 11.40 -11.41 19.00
N SER A 382 11.08 -11.80 17.76
CA SER A 382 9.73 -12.24 17.40
C SER A 382 9.34 -13.56 18.08
N LEU A 383 10.29 -14.50 18.24
CA LEU A 383 10.10 -15.76 18.95
C LEU A 383 9.89 -15.57 20.46
N LEU A 384 10.64 -14.66 21.10
CA LEU A 384 10.51 -14.39 22.53
C LEU A 384 9.14 -13.77 22.87
N LEU A 385 8.63 -12.85 22.03
CA LEU A 385 7.27 -12.28 22.20
C LEU A 385 6.18 -13.33 22.02
N ALA A 386 6.32 -14.24 21.06
CA ALA A 386 5.35 -15.32 20.84
C ALA A 386 5.40 -16.39 21.94
N CYS A 387 6.60 -16.78 22.40
CA CYS A 387 6.75 -17.71 23.53
C CYS A 387 6.14 -17.16 24.82
N SER A 388 6.30 -15.87 25.10
CA SER A 388 5.69 -15.25 26.27
C SER A 388 4.16 -15.16 26.17
N TRP A 389 3.60 -15.10 24.96
CA TRP A 389 2.16 -15.08 24.71
C TRP A 389 1.55 -16.50 24.81
N CYS A 390 2.20 -17.50 24.21
CA CYS A 390 1.81 -18.91 24.38
C CYS A 390 1.88 -19.35 25.84
N GLN A 391 2.94 -19.05 26.58
CA GLN A 391 3.07 -19.40 27.99
C GLN A 391 2.01 -18.71 28.87
N ARG A 392 1.58 -17.48 28.56
CA ARG A 392 0.48 -16.83 29.28
C ARG A 392 -0.89 -17.47 29.01
N LYS A 393 -1.15 -17.95 27.77
CA LYS A 393 -2.38 -18.68 27.46
C LYS A 393 -2.44 -20.04 28.15
N ASP A 394 -1.35 -20.77 28.18
CA ASP A 394 -1.27 -22.05 28.88
C ASP A 394 -1.44 -21.89 30.41
N SER A 395 -0.90 -20.82 30.99
CA SER A 395 -1.07 -20.51 32.42
C SER A 395 -2.48 -20.06 32.77
N LEU A 396 -3.21 -19.42 31.85
CA LEU A 396 -4.63 -19.06 32.02
C LEU A 396 -5.56 -20.28 31.85
N HIS A 397 -5.24 -21.17 30.92
CA HIS A 397 -6.02 -22.43 30.75
C HIS A 397 -5.76 -23.45 31.84
N SER A 398 -4.55 -23.52 32.40
CA SER A 398 -4.24 -24.40 33.55
C SER A 398 -4.92 -23.92 34.85
N ARG A 399 -5.05 -22.61 35.05
CA ARG A 399 -5.76 -22.05 36.22
C ARG A 399 -7.29 -22.29 36.20
N HIS A 400 -7.88 -22.52 35.06
CA HIS A 400 -9.30 -22.88 34.94
C HIS A 400 -9.58 -24.39 35.05
N ARG A 401 -8.54 -25.26 35.02
CA ARG A 401 -8.70 -26.72 35.15
C ARG A 401 -8.35 -27.28 36.51
N THR A 402 -7.66 -26.54 37.37
CA THR A 402 -7.37 -26.95 38.75
C THR A 402 -8.09 -26.02 39.70
N GLY A 403 -9.33 -26.43 40.05
CA GLY A 403 -10.04 -25.85 41.16
C GLY A 403 -9.39 -26.32 42.46
N GLU A 404 -8.30 -25.72 42.89
CA GLU A 404 -7.72 -25.98 44.20
C GLU A 404 -8.04 -24.83 45.16
N SER A 405 -8.75 -25.23 46.21
CA SER A 405 -9.07 -24.47 47.41
C SER A 405 -7.82 -23.96 48.12
N ARG A 406 -7.88 -22.71 48.55
CA ARG A 406 -6.89 -22.09 49.43
C ARG A 406 -6.79 -22.83 50.78
N PRO A 407 -5.62 -23.13 51.30
CA PRO A 407 -5.47 -23.51 52.73
C PRO A 407 -5.56 -22.24 53.60
N SER A 408 -6.33 -22.36 54.66
CA SER A 408 -6.44 -21.37 55.72
C SER A 408 -5.13 -21.19 56.49
N GLU A 409 -4.69 -19.94 56.63
CA GLU A 409 -3.65 -19.57 57.62
C GLU A 409 -4.16 -19.83 59.03
N LYS A 410 -3.43 -20.64 59.78
CA LYS A 410 -3.48 -20.73 61.21
C LYS A 410 -2.31 -20.03 61.83
N ASP A 411 -2.60 -19.11 62.72
CA ASP A 411 -1.71 -18.41 63.63
C ASP A 411 -0.74 -19.34 64.37
N HIS A 412 0.54 -18.96 64.39
CA HIS A 412 1.47 -19.39 65.46
C HIS A 412 2.29 -18.21 65.92
N HIS A 413 1.99 -17.76 67.12
CA HIS A 413 2.84 -16.90 67.95
C HIS A 413 4.03 -17.72 68.49
N PRO A 414 5.23 -17.19 68.59
CA PRO A 414 6.30 -17.74 69.38
C PRO A 414 6.32 -17.10 70.75
N SER A 415 6.31 -17.92 71.76
CA SER A 415 6.69 -17.57 73.15
C SER A 415 8.08 -18.08 73.45
N SER A 416 8.86 -17.23 74.17
CA SER A 416 10.15 -17.34 74.82
C SER A 416 11.39 -17.35 74.00
#